data_ebe83919e48466ec6c37025200e86407
#
_entry.id   ebe83919e48466ec6c37025200e86407
#
_cell.length_a   1.000
_cell.length_b   1.000
_cell.length_c   1.000
_cell.angle_alpha   90.00
_cell.angle_beta   90.00
_cell.angle_gamma   90.00
#
_symmetry.space_group_name_H-M   'P 1'
#
loop_
_entity.id
_entity.type
_entity.pdbx_description
1 polymer ?
#
loop_
_entity_poly.entity_id
_entity_poly.type
_entity_poly.pdbx_seq_one_letter_code
_entity_poly.pdbx_strand_id
1 'polypeptide(L)'
;MKEWFKIPPMPGVFPTVSSKRFAVFCSQLRGLIKAGITIPEGLSIIADSNEYSKAFTTDLNIVREHLLGGEHLSDSFRSCPGSFPDLFCTMLCSAEISGDLEQVLEESSGLYKAKAEQQGKTVSLLFYPCVVMVFAFAVLAFLTGYVLPVFESSFSDAGMEMPLLTRVVTACAGAAVYLIPLLAAILAAAGLMISRRCKAD
;
A
#
# COMPACT_ATOMS: atom_id res chain seq x y z
N MET A 1 7.82 4.01 29.44
CA MET A 1 8.42 3.10 28.46
C MET A 1 7.46 2.94 27.25
N LYS A 2 7.01 4.05 26.61
CA LYS A 2 6.05 4.03 25.46
C LYS A 2 6.25 5.21 24.52
N GLU A 3 7.45 5.73 24.35
CA GLU A 3 7.68 6.93 23.51
C GLU A 3 8.59 6.70 22.30
N TRP A 4 8.93 5.44 21.95
CA TRP A 4 9.87 5.13 20.86
C TRP A 4 9.20 4.85 19.50
N PHE A 5 7.88 5.07 19.34
CA PHE A 5 7.16 4.75 18.10
C PHE A 5 6.48 5.94 17.41
N LYS A 6 7.05 7.14 17.55
CA LYS A 6 6.70 8.27 16.68
C LYS A 6 7.80 8.48 15.66
N ILE A 7 7.85 7.61 14.66
CA ILE A 7 8.49 7.95 13.38
C ILE A 7 7.51 8.89 12.68
N PRO A 8 7.85 10.19 12.50
CA PRO A 8 7.01 11.08 11.71
C PRO A 8 6.96 10.52 10.27
N PRO A 9 5.80 10.51 9.61
CA PRO A 9 5.74 10.20 8.19
C PRO A 9 6.52 11.30 7.46
N MET A 10 7.68 10.97 6.92
CA MET A 10 8.44 11.87 6.07
C MET A 10 7.59 12.22 4.85
N PRO A 11 7.32 13.51 4.58
CA PRO A 11 6.55 13.89 3.41
C PRO A 11 7.39 13.67 2.15
N GLY A 12 6.92 12.84 1.25
CA GLY A 12 7.23 12.98 -0.17
C GLY A 12 8.12 11.95 -0.85
N VAL A 13 8.64 10.93 -0.19
CA VAL A 13 9.40 9.87 -0.90
C VAL A 13 8.54 8.62 -1.00
N PHE A 14 7.80 8.48 -2.11
CA PHE A 14 7.17 7.23 -2.44
C PHE A 14 8.27 6.26 -2.92
N PRO A 15 8.38 5.05 -2.36
CA PRO A 15 9.38 4.10 -2.82
C PRO A 15 9.13 3.79 -4.30
N THR A 16 10.18 3.92 -5.10
CA THR A 16 10.17 3.62 -6.54
C THR A 16 9.95 2.12 -6.79
N VAL A 17 10.09 1.30 -5.76
CA VAL A 17 9.97 -0.16 -5.81
C VAL A 17 9.08 -0.67 -4.68
N SER A 18 8.17 -1.61 -5.01
CA SER A 18 7.31 -2.23 -4.01
C SER A 18 8.11 -3.09 -3.03
N SER A 19 7.61 -3.24 -1.79
CA SER A 19 8.28 -4.05 -0.76
C SER A 19 8.56 -5.48 -1.22
N LYS A 20 7.69 -6.05 -2.07
CA LYS A 20 7.87 -7.39 -2.63
C LYS A 20 9.07 -7.45 -3.60
N ARG A 21 9.15 -6.50 -4.53
CA ARG A 21 10.27 -6.42 -5.50
C ARG A 21 11.58 -6.08 -4.80
N PHE A 22 11.53 -5.23 -3.77
CA PHE A 22 12.71 -4.91 -2.98
C PHE A 22 13.25 -6.12 -2.21
N ALA A 23 12.37 -6.97 -1.65
CA ALA A 23 12.78 -8.24 -1.05
C ALA A 23 13.46 -9.17 -2.06
N VAL A 24 12.96 -9.23 -3.30
CA VAL A 24 13.57 -10.02 -4.39
C VAL A 24 14.94 -9.45 -4.74
N PHE A 25 15.07 -8.13 -4.87
CA PHE A 25 16.35 -7.45 -5.10
C PHE A 25 17.39 -7.83 -4.04
N CYS A 26 17.07 -7.74 -2.76
CA CYS A 26 17.99 -8.12 -1.68
C CYS A 26 18.40 -9.61 -1.77
N SER A 27 17.45 -10.49 -2.12
CA SER A 27 17.72 -11.92 -2.28
C SER A 27 18.61 -12.21 -3.49
N GLN A 28 18.40 -11.54 -4.62
CA GLN A 28 19.22 -11.67 -5.82
C GLN A 28 20.63 -11.16 -5.56
N LEU A 29 20.78 -9.96 -4.98
CA LEU A 29 22.09 -9.39 -4.67
C LEU A 29 22.88 -10.28 -3.70
N ARG A 30 22.21 -10.80 -2.66
CA ARG A 30 22.82 -11.78 -1.75
C ARG A 30 23.32 -13.03 -2.49
N GLY A 31 22.51 -13.59 -3.40
CA GLY A 31 22.89 -14.76 -4.19
C GLY A 31 24.14 -14.52 -5.03
N LEU A 32 24.25 -13.34 -5.64
CA LEU A 32 25.41 -12.95 -6.44
C LEU A 32 26.67 -12.78 -5.57
N ILE A 33 26.55 -12.11 -4.42
CA ILE A 33 27.68 -11.95 -3.47
C ILE A 33 28.13 -13.31 -2.95
N LYS A 34 27.22 -14.21 -2.61
CA LYS A 34 27.53 -15.57 -2.19
C LYS A 34 28.24 -16.39 -3.27
N ALA A 35 27.95 -16.09 -4.55
CA ALA A 35 28.66 -16.68 -5.68
C ALA A 35 30.04 -16.05 -5.94
N GLY A 36 30.48 -15.08 -5.12
CA GLY A 36 31.74 -14.38 -5.25
C GLY A 36 31.74 -13.21 -6.23
N ILE A 37 30.58 -12.80 -6.71
CA ILE A 37 30.44 -11.66 -7.62
C ILE A 37 30.54 -10.36 -6.80
N THR A 38 31.27 -9.37 -7.31
CA THR A 38 31.40 -8.08 -6.64
C THR A 38 30.07 -7.31 -6.65
N ILE A 39 29.87 -6.43 -5.66
CA ILE A 39 28.62 -5.66 -5.55
C ILE A 39 28.36 -4.82 -6.81
N PRO A 40 29.32 -4.05 -7.36
CA PRO A 40 29.09 -3.28 -8.59
C PRO A 40 28.69 -4.14 -9.79
N GLU A 41 29.29 -5.32 -9.93
CA GLU A 41 28.96 -6.27 -10.99
C GLU A 41 27.57 -6.90 -10.77
N GLY A 42 27.25 -7.27 -9.53
CA GLY A 42 25.92 -7.76 -9.16
C GLY A 42 24.81 -6.76 -9.44
N LEU A 43 25.03 -5.47 -9.16
CA LEU A 43 24.09 -4.40 -9.48
C LEU A 43 23.90 -4.27 -11.00
N SER A 44 24.95 -4.42 -11.81
CA SER A 44 24.86 -4.42 -13.28
C SER A 44 23.99 -5.57 -13.79
N ILE A 45 24.23 -6.79 -13.28
CA ILE A 45 23.47 -7.98 -13.67
C ILE A 45 21.98 -7.81 -13.34
N ILE A 46 21.67 -7.28 -12.17
CA ILE A 46 20.29 -7.02 -11.76
C ILE A 46 19.66 -5.91 -12.61
N ALA A 47 20.39 -4.84 -12.92
CA ALA A 47 19.90 -3.75 -13.75
C ALA A 47 19.56 -4.23 -15.19
N ASP A 48 20.31 -5.16 -15.73
CA ASP A 48 20.13 -5.71 -17.08
C ASP A 48 19.03 -6.76 -17.18
N SER A 49 18.52 -7.25 -16.05
CA SER A 49 17.50 -8.33 -16.00
C SER A 49 16.12 -7.96 -16.54
N ASN A 50 15.83 -6.68 -16.80
CA ASN A 50 14.51 -6.17 -17.20
C ASN A 50 13.33 -6.47 -16.23
N GLU A 51 13.63 -6.94 -15.02
CA GLU A 51 12.61 -7.23 -14.00
C GLU A 51 12.14 -5.98 -13.25
N TYR A 52 12.91 -4.90 -13.30
CA TYR A 52 12.70 -3.68 -12.55
C TYR A 52 12.26 -2.52 -13.42
N SER A 53 11.68 -1.50 -12.77
CA SER A 53 11.28 -0.27 -13.46
C SER A 53 12.52 0.50 -13.95
N LYS A 54 12.40 1.24 -15.07
CA LYS A 54 13.49 2.06 -15.60
C LYS A 54 14.06 3.03 -14.57
N ALA A 55 13.22 3.57 -13.70
CA ALA A 55 13.67 4.46 -12.63
C ALA A 55 14.58 3.75 -11.64
N PHE A 56 14.20 2.55 -11.19
CA PHE A 56 15.01 1.76 -10.27
C PHE A 56 16.32 1.30 -10.92
N THR A 57 16.29 0.87 -12.19
CA THR A 57 17.48 0.51 -12.95
C THR A 57 18.45 1.69 -13.09
N THR A 58 17.92 2.91 -13.29
CA THR A 58 18.75 4.12 -13.32
C THR A 58 19.41 4.35 -11.96
N ASP A 59 18.67 4.21 -10.87
CA ASP A 59 19.19 4.37 -9.51
C ASP A 59 20.25 3.30 -9.17
N LEU A 60 20.08 2.04 -9.63
CA LEU A 60 21.10 1.00 -9.50
C LEU A 60 22.40 1.37 -10.21
N ASN A 61 22.32 1.96 -11.41
CA ASN A 61 23.49 2.43 -12.15
C ASN A 61 24.18 3.59 -11.45
N ILE A 62 23.43 4.53 -10.86
CA ILE A 62 23.98 5.63 -10.06
C ILE A 62 24.75 5.07 -8.85
N VAL A 63 24.13 4.16 -8.09
CA VAL A 63 24.78 3.51 -6.95
C VAL A 63 26.07 2.78 -7.39
N ARG A 64 26.03 2.08 -8.52
CA ARG A 64 27.19 1.39 -9.09
C ARG A 64 28.34 2.36 -9.41
N GLU A 65 28.04 3.51 -10.03
CA GLU A 65 29.05 4.54 -10.33
C GLU A 65 29.70 5.09 -9.08
N HIS A 66 28.92 5.39 -8.02
CA HIS A 66 29.44 5.83 -6.73
C HIS A 66 30.37 4.78 -6.10
N LEU A 67 30.00 3.49 -6.15
CA LEU A 67 30.82 2.38 -5.65
C LEU A 67 32.13 2.23 -6.43
N LEU A 68 32.09 2.36 -7.76
CA LEU A 68 33.28 2.35 -8.59
C LEU A 68 34.18 3.57 -8.36
N GLY A 69 33.60 4.69 -7.91
CA GLY A 69 34.31 5.88 -7.44
C GLY A 69 34.99 5.71 -6.08
N GLY A 70 34.77 4.58 -5.38
CA GLY A 70 35.34 4.29 -4.07
C GLY A 70 34.56 4.85 -2.89
N GLU A 71 33.30 5.25 -3.10
CA GLU A 71 32.43 5.68 -2.02
C GLU A 71 31.98 4.50 -1.14
N HIS A 72 31.60 4.79 0.10
CA HIS A 72 31.06 3.79 1.01
C HIS A 72 29.75 3.20 0.49
N LEU A 73 29.54 1.90 0.71
CA LEU A 73 28.36 1.18 0.26
C LEU A 73 27.06 1.85 0.76
N SER A 74 27.00 2.14 2.04
CA SER A 74 25.84 2.79 2.69
C SER A 74 25.54 4.17 2.12
N ASP A 75 26.55 4.96 1.79
CA ASP A 75 26.39 6.32 1.26
C ASP A 75 25.98 6.28 -0.22
N SER A 76 26.53 5.35 -0.98
CA SER A 76 26.16 5.13 -2.39
C SER A 76 24.66 4.81 -2.52
N PHE A 77 24.11 3.92 -1.68
CA PHE A 77 22.68 3.63 -1.65
C PHE A 77 21.83 4.80 -1.12
N ARG A 78 22.35 5.57 -0.16
CA ARG A 78 21.67 6.75 0.38
C ARG A 78 21.55 7.90 -0.64
N SER A 79 22.38 7.93 -1.68
CA SER A 79 22.28 8.92 -2.76
C SER A 79 20.96 8.86 -3.53
N CYS A 80 20.25 7.72 -3.48
CA CYS A 80 18.96 7.49 -4.15
C CYS A 80 17.82 7.20 -3.16
N PRO A 81 17.38 8.20 -2.35
CA PRO A 81 16.43 7.99 -1.24
C PRO A 81 15.03 7.56 -1.70
N GLY A 82 14.69 7.77 -2.99
CA GLY A 82 13.42 7.32 -3.58
C GLY A 82 13.34 5.82 -3.80
N SER A 83 14.46 5.15 -3.98
CA SER A 83 14.53 3.72 -4.31
C SER A 83 14.98 2.86 -3.14
N PHE A 84 15.81 3.41 -2.25
CA PHE A 84 16.37 2.67 -1.13
C PHE A 84 15.90 3.26 0.21
N PRO A 85 15.21 2.48 1.05
CA PRO A 85 14.73 2.94 2.35
C PRO A 85 15.90 3.23 3.32
N ASP A 86 15.77 4.27 4.15
CA ASP A 86 16.79 4.64 5.15
C ASP A 86 17.19 3.50 6.07
N LEU A 87 16.22 2.64 6.45
CA LEU A 87 16.50 1.47 7.25
C LEU A 87 17.48 0.53 6.56
N PHE A 88 17.29 0.28 5.27
CA PHE A 88 18.21 -0.56 4.49
C PHE A 88 19.61 0.04 4.42
N CYS A 89 19.73 1.35 4.15
CA CYS A 89 21.00 2.05 4.14
C CYS A 89 21.72 1.99 5.50
N THR A 90 20.96 2.07 6.61
CA THR A 90 21.51 1.94 7.96
C THR A 90 21.99 0.50 8.23
N MET A 91 21.26 -0.51 7.79
CA MET A 91 21.66 -1.90 7.89
C MET A 91 22.93 -2.18 7.06
N LEU A 92 23.04 -1.61 5.86
CA LEU A 92 24.25 -1.68 5.03
C LEU A 92 25.46 -1.03 5.70
N CYS A 93 25.28 0.11 6.37
CA CYS A 93 26.35 0.75 7.14
C CYS A 93 26.90 -0.16 8.22
N SER A 94 26.01 -0.86 8.95
CA SER A 94 26.42 -1.84 9.96
C SER A 94 27.12 -3.03 9.34
N ALA A 95 26.66 -3.51 8.17
CA ALA A 95 27.26 -4.60 7.44
C ALA A 95 28.67 -4.25 6.89
N GLU A 96 28.87 -3.01 6.47
CA GLU A 96 30.16 -2.54 5.99
C GLU A 96 31.22 -2.54 7.12
N ILE A 97 30.80 -2.23 8.34
CA ILE A 97 31.68 -2.26 9.52
C ILE A 97 31.98 -3.70 9.98
N SER A 98 30.96 -4.56 10.01
CA SER A 98 31.07 -5.95 10.46
C SER A 98 31.65 -6.90 9.40
N GLY A 99 31.58 -6.54 8.12
CA GLY A 99 31.94 -7.38 7.00
C GLY A 99 30.90 -8.43 6.61
N ASP A 100 29.72 -8.45 7.26
CA ASP A 100 28.69 -9.48 7.05
C ASP A 100 27.52 -8.97 6.20
N LEU A 101 27.80 -8.69 4.94
CA LEU A 101 26.82 -8.23 3.95
C LEU A 101 25.77 -9.30 3.62
N GLU A 102 26.16 -10.59 3.63
CA GLU A 102 25.23 -11.67 3.32
C GLU A 102 24.09 -11.74 4.34
N GLN A 103 24.42 -11.66 5.61
CA GLN A 103 23.42 -11.70 6.69
C GLN A 103 22.46 -10.51 6.60
N VAL A 104 22.99 -9.30 6.41
CA VAL A 104 22.16 -8.09 6.33
C VAL A 104 21.24 -8.12 5.12
N LEU A 105 21.68 -8.63 3.99
CA LEU A 105 20.82 -8.78 2.79
C LEU A 105 19.74 -9.86 3.01
N GLU A 106 20.06 -10.94 3.74
CA GLU A 106 19.07 -11.95 4.12
C GLU A 106 18.00 -11.37 5.05
N GLU A 107 18.41 -10.69 6.12
CA GLU A 107 17.51 -10.03 7.06
C GLU A 107 16.63 -8.98 6.37
N SER A 108 17.23 -8.17 5.49
CA SER A 108 16.49 -7.19 4.69
C SER A 108 15.46 -7.87 3.78
N SER A 109 15.83 -8.93 3.07
CA SER A 109 14.90 -9.69 2.23
C SER A 109 13.73 -10.23 3.04
N GLY A 110 13.98 -10.84 4.20
CA GLY A 110 12.98 -11.35 5.13
C GLY A 110 12.02 -10.27 5.63
N LEU A 111 12.58 -9.14 6.05
CA LEU A 111 11.83 -7.99 6.57
C LEU A 111 10.88 -7.40 5.52
N TYR A 112 11.38 -7.15 4.30
CA TYR A 112 10.55 -6.58 3.22
C TYR A 112 9.56 -7.58 2.66
N LYS A 113 9.86 -8.89 2.68
CA LYS A 113 8.91 -9.96 2.37
C LYS A 113 7.75 -9.99 3.36
N ALA A 114 8.05 -9.97 4.66
CA ALA A 114 7.02 -9.92 5.71
C ALA A 114 6.15 -8.66 5.59
N LYS A 115 6.77 -7.50 5.30
CA LYS A 115 6.06 -6.24 5.06
C LYS A 115 5.11 -6.33 3.85
N ALA A 116 5.54 -6.96 2.77
CA ALA A 116 4.71 -7.16 1.58
C ALA A 116 3.52 -8.09 1.86
N GLU A 117 3.72 -9.16 2.62
CA GLU A 117 2.67 -10.09 3.02
C GLU A 117 1.62 -9.41 3.93
N GLN A 118 2.05 -8.57 4.87
CA GLN A 118 1.14 -7.79 5.72
C GLN A 118 0.30 -6.81 4.90
N GLN A 119 0.90 -6.12 3.94
CA GLN A 119 0.17 -5.21 3.05
C GLN A 119 -0.92 -5.94 2.25
N GLY A 120 -0.64 -7.14 1.75
CA GLY A 120 -1.61 -7.96 1.02
C GLY A 120 -2.80 -8.38 1.90
N LYS A 121 -2.56 -8.75 3.15
CA LYS A 121 -3.62 -9.16 4.09
C LYS A 121 -4.56 -8.02 4.45
N THR A 122 -4.07 -6.80 4.59
CA THR A 122 -4.87 -5.63 4.97
C THR A 122 -5.93 -5.30 3.91
N VAL A 123 -5.60 -5.42 2.62
CA VAL A 123 -6.55 -5.18 1.53
C VAL A 123 -7.67 -6.22 1.52
N SER A 124 -7.34 -7.48 1.81
CA SER A 124 -8.35 -8.57 1.88
C SER A 124 -9.32 -8.38 3.05
N LEU A 125 -8.86 -7.85 4.18
CA LEU A 125 -9.70 -7.61 5.35
C LEU A 125 -10.72 -6.48 5.13
N LEU A 126 -10.41 -5.50 4.29
CA LEU A 126 -11.31 -4.41 3.93
C LEU A 126 -12.45 -4.84 2.99
N PHE A 127 -12.29 -5.95 2.28
CA PHE A 127 -13.31 -6.43 1.34
C PHE A 127 -14.60 -6.85 2.07
N TYR A 128 -14.49 -7.53 3.21
CA TYR A 128 -15.65 -7.99 3.97
C TYR A 128 -16.57 -6.84 4.46
N PRO A 129 -16.06 -5.79 5.13
CA PRO A 129 -16.88 -4.65 5.52
C PRO A 129 -17.55 -3.96 4.32
N CYS A 130 -16.86 -3.85 3.18
CA CYS A 130 -17.44 -3.25 1.98
C CYS A 130 -18.64 -4.07 1.46
N VAL A 131 -18.54 -5.39 1.40
CA VAL A 131 -19.64 -6.25 0.95
C VAL A 131 -20.83 -6.14 1.90
N VAL A 132 -20.59 -6.19 3.22
CA VAL A 132 -21.67 -6.06 4.22
C VAL A 132 -22.34 -4.68 4.11
N MET A 133 -21.59 -3.62 3.95
CA MET A 133 -22.14 -2.27 3.78
C MET A 133 -23.01 -2.16 2.52
N VAL A 134 -22.52 -2.66 1.38
CA VAL A 134 -23.29 -2.65 0.12
C VAL A 134 -24.60 -3.41 0.28
N PHE A 135 -24.57 -4.57 0.93
CA PHE A 135 -25.79 -5.36 1.18
C PHE A 135 -26.76 -4.64 2.12
N ALA A 136 -26.29 -4.09 3.22
CA ALA A 136 -27.11 -3.32 4.15
C ALA A 136 -27.77 -2.12 3.47
N PHE A 137 -27.05 -1.43 2.62
CA PHE A 137 -27.57 -0.31 1.84
C PHE A 137 -28.60 -0.75 0.79
N ALA A 138 -28.37 -1.87 0.12
CA ALA A 138 -29.34 -2.41 -0.83
C ALA A 138 -30.70 -2.72 -0.15
N VAL A 139 -30.65 -3.30 1.05
CA VAL A 139 -31.87 -3.56 1.85
C VAL A 139 -32.56 -2.25 2.28
N LEU A 140 -31.79 -1.27 2.72
CA LEU A 140 -32.32 0.04 3.10
C LEU A 140 -32.98 0.76 1.91
N ALA A 141 -32.33 0.75 0.75
CA ALA A 141 -32.87 1.35 -0.47
C ALA A 141 -34.15 0.64 -0.92
N PHE A 142 -34.21 -0.69 -0.84
CA PHE A 142 -35.42 -1.46 -1.13
C PHE A 142 -36.58 -1.14 -0.19
N LEU A 143 -36.31 -1.08 1.12
CA LEU A 143 -37.31 -0.71 2.11
C LEU A 143 -37.86 0.71 1.87
N THR A 144 -36.98 1.66 1.61
CA THR A 144 -37.37 3.06 1.40
C THR A 144 -38.07 3.28 0.05
N GLY A 145 -37.61 2.63 -1.02
CA GLY A 145 -38.14 2.83 -2.37
C GLY A 145 -39.39 2.03 -2.68
N TYR A 146 -39.61 0.91 -2.00
CA TYR A 146 -40.72 0.01 -2.31
C TYR A 146 -41.71 -0.14 -1.14
N VAL A 147 -41.23 -0.39 0.06
CA VAL A 147 -42.08 -0.71 1.20
C VAL A 147 -42.74 0.57 1.75
N LEU A 148 -42.01 1.65 1.88
CA LEU A 148 -42.47 2.91 2.44
C LEU A 148 -43.63 3.53 1.62
N PRO A 149 -43.58 3.64 0.28
CA PRO A 149 -44.69 4.20 -0.51
C PRO A 149 -45.98 3.40 -0.40
N VAL A 150 -45.89 2.06 -0.21
CA VAL A 150 -47.08 1.20 0.00
C VAL A 150 -47.77 1.53 1.33
N PHE A 151 -47.02 1.85 2.37
CA PHE A 151 -47.57 2.30 3.64
C PHE A 151 -48.13 3.72 3.54
N GLU A 152 -47.48 4.64 2.83
CA GLU A 152 -47.95 6.01 2.61
C GLU A 152 -49.35 6.03 1.94
N SER A 153 -49.56 5.22 0.90
CA SER A 153 -50.83 5.11 0.23
C SER A 153 -51.92 4.57 1.17
N SER A 154 -51.62 3.58 1.99
CA SER A 154 -52.55 2.95 2.93
C SER A 154 -52.99 3.92 4.08
N PHE A 155 -52.08 4.75 4.56
CA PHE A 155 -52.39 5.78 5.59
C PHE A 155 -53.16 6.96 4.99
N SER A 156 -52.87 7.38 3.77
CA SER A 156 -53.60 8.42 3.06
C SER A 156 -55.07 8.03 2.85
N ASP A 157 -55.35 6.77 2.49
CA ASP A 157 -56.68 6.23 2.29
C ASP A 157 -57.50 6.14 3.62
N ALA A 158 -56.78 6.02 4.73
CA ALA A 158 -57.39 5.98 6.09
C ALA A 158 -57.60 7.37 6.71
N GLY A 159 -57.20 8.46 6.04
CA GLY A 159 -57.38 9.83 6.52
C GLY A 159 -56.58 10.17 7.81
N MET A 160 -55.53 9.41 8.11
CA MET A 160 -54.68 9.61 9.30
C MET A 160 -53.45 10.41 8.97
N GLU A 161 -53.13 11.42 9.78
CA GLU A 161 -51.86 12.15 9.62
C GLU A 161 -50.68 11.26 9.98
N MET A 162 -49.61 11.30 9.14
CA MET A 162 -48.39 10.54 9.36
C MET A 162 -47.72 10.90 10.69
N PRO A 163 -47.29 9.89 11.48
CA PRO A 163 -46.47 10.14 12.66
C PRO A 163 -45.16 10.89 12.29
N LEU A 164 -44.77 11.84 13.15
CA LEU A 164 -43.55 12.63 12.97
C LEU A 164 -42.30 11.76 12.78
N LEU A 165 -42.27 10.59 13.40
CA LEU A 165 -41.21 9.60 13.24
C LEU A 165 -41.04 9.12 11.78
N THR A 166 -42.14 8.89 11.07
CA THR A 166 -42.12 8.44 9.67
C THR A 166 -41.59 9.55 8.75
N ARG A 167 -41.95 10.81 9.01
CA ARG A 167 -41.42 11.98 8.27
C ARG A 167 -39.92 12.16 8.43
N VAL A 168 -39.37 11.95 9.63
CA VAL A 168 -37.94 12.03 9.88
C VAL A 168 -37.22 10.89 9.18
N VAL A 169 -37.76 9.68 9.22
CA VAL A 169 -37.17 8.51 8.55
C VAL A 169 -37.17 8.69 7.04
N THR A 170 -38.28 9.19 6.43
CA THR A 170 -38.33 9.45 4.97
C THR A 170 -37.39 10.55 4.53
N ALA A 171 -37.24 11.62 5.31
CA ALA A 171 -36.27 12.69 5.01
C ALA A 171 -34.83 12.21 5.12
N CYS A 172 -34.48 11.42 6.13
CA CYS A 172 -33.15 10.82 6.27
C CYS A 172 -32.88 9.78 5.19
N ALA A 173 -33.86 8.98 4.81
CA ALA A 173 -33.73 7.97 3.77
C ALA A 173 -33.57 8.59 2.38
N GLY A 174 -34.27 9.69 2.07
CA GLY A 174 -34.07 10.46 0.85
C GLY A 174 -32.64 11.02 0.71
N ALA A 175 -32.09 11.56 1.80
CA ALA A 175 -30.69 12.00 1.83
C ALA A 175 -29.70 10.82 1.71
N ALA A 176 -30.02 9.68 2.33
CA ALA A 176 -29.18 8.48 2.27
C ALA A 176 -29.07 7.91 0.86
N VAL A 177 -30.12 7.94 0.03
CA VAL A 177 -30.12 7.47 -1.36
C VAL A 177 -29.06 8.19 -2.21
N TYR A 178 -28.76 9.47 -1.92
CA TYR A 178 -27.72 10.22 -2.63
C TYR A 178 -26.32 10.11 -1.97
N LEU A 179 -26.28 10.05 -0.63
CA LEU A 179 -25.01 9.92 0.11
C LEU A 179 -24.35 8.54 -0.07
N ILE A 180 -25.15 7.50 -0.25
CA ILE A 180 -24.71 6.11 -0.36
C ILE A 180 -23.87 5.87 -1.62
N PRO A 181 -24.32 6.19 -2.85
CA PRO A 181 -23.51 5.99 -4.05
C PRO A 181 -22.26 6.88 -4.04
N LEU A 182 -22.35 8.07 -3.42
CA LEU A 182 -21.17 8.94 -3.25
C LEU A 182 -20.12 8.30 -2.33
N LEU A 183 -20.55 7.75 -1.20
CA LEU A 183 -19.63 7.07 -0.25
C LEU A 183 -19.06 5.78 -0.85
N ALA A 184 -19.89 4.99 -1.54
CA ALA A 184 -19.45 3.80 -2.26
C ALA A 184 -18.48 4.14 -3.38
N ALA A 185 -18.70 5.22 -4.14
CA ALA A 185 -17.80 5.71 -5.16
C ALA A 185 -16.45 6.17 -4.57
N ILE A 186 -16.47 6.87 -3.42
CA ILE A 186 -15.25 7.29 -2.72
C ILE A 186 -14.46 6.08 -2.21
N LEU A 187 -15.14 5.09 -1.61
CA LEU A 187 -14.49 3.87 -1.13
C LEU A 187 -13.96 3.01 -2.28
N ALA A 188 -14.71 2.89 -3.38
CA ALA A 188 -14.27 2.21 -4.58
C ALA A 188 -13.09 2.94 -5.25
N ALA A 189 -13.11 4.26 -5.32
CA ALA A 189 -12.01 5.06 -5.85
C ALA A 189 -10.75 4.95 -4.97
N ALA A 190 -10.92 4.97 -3.64
CA ALA A 190 -9.81 4.75 -2.70
C ALA A 190 -9.24 3.33 -2.83
N GLY A 191 -10.09 2.31 -2.91
CA GLY A 191 -9.67 0.92 -3.14
C GLY A 191 -8.98 0.72 -4.49
N LEU A 192 -9.50 1.34 -5.56
CA LEU A 192 -8.88 1.33 -6.90
C LEU A 192 -7.56 2.12 -6.93
N MET A 193 -7.45 3.24 -6.21
CA MET A 193 -6.19 3.97 -6.08
C MET A 193 -5.12 3.15 -5.36
N ILE A 194 -5.48 2.49 -4.27
CA ILE A 194 -4.58 1.60 -3.52
C ILE A 194 -4.20 0.39 -4.39
N SER A 195 -5.16 -0.22 -5.06
CA SER A 195 -4.95 -1.38 -5.96
C SER A 195 -4.14 -1.00 -7.22
N ARG A 196 -4.36 0.19 -7.79
CA ARG A 196 -3.55 0.68 -8.92
C ARG A 196 -2.13 1.03 -8.51
N ARG A 197 -1.93 1.55 -7.30
CA ARG A 197 -0.58 1.77 -6.74
C ARG A 197 0.15 0.46 -6.46
N CYS A 198 -0.57 -0.58 -6.00
CA CYS A 198 0.00 -1.92 -5.85
C CYS A 198 0.23 -2.67 -7.17
N LYS A 199 -0.42 -2.28 -8.28
CA LYS A 199 -0.24 -2.91 -9.61
C LYS A 199 0.67 -2.12 -10.55
N ALA A 200 0.92 -0.84 -10.29
CA ALA A 200 1.81 -0.01 -11.09
C ALA A 200 3.29 -0.20 -10.70
N ASP A 201 3.55 -0.93 -9.63
CA ASP A 201 4.82 -1.49 -9.19
C ASP A 201 4.86 -2.99 -9.49
#